data_7b702c9be6b13a86d248cd8783d8dedd
#
_entry.id   7b702c9be6b13a86d248cd8783d8dedd
#
_cell.length_a   1.000
_cell.length_b   1.000
_cell.length_c   1.000
_cell.angle_alpha   90.00
_cell.angle_beta   90.00
_cell.angle_gamma   90.00
#
_symmetry.space_group_name_H-M   'P 1'
#
loop_
_entity.id
_entity.type
_entity.pdbx_description
1 polymer ?
#
loop_
_entity_poly.entity_id
_entity_poly.type
_entity_poly.pdbx_seq_one_letter_code
_entity_poly.pdbx_strand_id
1 'polypeptide(L)'
;MVLLCDLCVSAPSAFIPQYIGKYTRDSERETLNRKLVVLALTIIVYCCSITPARQGESSTKEDRAAATRVDRVVKEAMLTYKIPGVSLAVLRNGQIILLKSYGLANVEHQIPVKPETIFQSGSIGKQFTAAAIMILVQENKLSLDAKISRYFPDSPAAWKDITVWNLLTHTSGLGDYPPEIDLRRDYTEDEFFAAFKKAPLDFAPGTNWNYSNVGYVTLGILIRKVTGKYYGDFLQERIFKPLGMTTARVISEEDIIPNRASGYRLVKGQLKNQEWVSPSTNSTADGSLYLSILDLAKWDAALHTDTPLTQASRNKIWTPAQLSDGTTKGYGFGWHILNLHGHRLIVHGGAWQGFKTHILRFMDTKLTIVFLTNSWETRDFKFARALAASFYPSFALPDVNVIPDTDPKMTSLVRRVLMQFNVGKVDEQLFTPDVLRLVSIKAIQNKLNAFSLPVAIINSSELVGISHENNERVYRYLLTDFGSSLVCTVKLTQDGRISAIEVSSI
;
A
#
# COMPACT_ATOMS: atom_id res chain seq x y z
N MET A 1 -42.25 15.65 -15.00
CA MET A 1 -43.29 15.06 -15.84
C MET A 1 -42.58 14.59 -17.10
N VAL A 2 -42.72 13.31 -17.44
CA VAL A 2 -42.07 12.59 -18.55
C VAL A 2 -40.57 12.26 -18.36
N LEU A 3 -40.36 11.08 -17.80
CA LEU A 3 -39.62 9.95 -18.32
C LEU A 3 -39.84 8.80 -17.32
N LEU A 4 -40.89 8.03 -17.57
CA LEU A 4 -41.13 6.72 -16.94
C LEU A 4 -40.06 5.77 -17.48
N CYS A 5 -39.36 5.16 -16.58
CA CYS A 5 -38.30 4.18 -16.83
C CYS A 5 -38.86 3.01 -17.68
N ASP A 6 -38.29 2.79 -18.85
CA ASP A 6 -38.65 1.74 -19.83
C ASP A 6 -38.57 0.28 -19.33
N LEU A 7 -38.25 0.08 -18.07
CA LEU A 7 -38.14 -1.23 -17.41
C LEU A 7 -39.44 -1.77 -16.79
N CYS A 8 -40.52 -1.01 -16.81
CA CYS A 8 -41.83 -1.44 -16.26
C CYS A 8 -42.84 -1.92 -17.31
N VAL A 9 -42.48 -1.94 -18.60
CA VAL A 9 -43.49 -2.23 -19.69
C VAL A 9 -43.25 -3.58 -20.37
N SER A 10 -42.28 -4.40 -19.97
CA SER A 10 -42.04 -5.70 -20.60
C SER A 10 -42.17 -6.92 -19.67
N ALA A 11 -43.12 -6.90 -18.73
CA ALA A 11 -43.52 -8.14 -18.06
C ALA A 11 -44.72 -8.73 -18.82
N PRO A 12 -44.65 -9.99 -19.35
CA PRO A 12 -45.79 -10.65 -19.98
C PRO A 12 -46.88 -10.91 -18.94
N SER A 13 -48.11 -10.50 -19.25
CA SER A 13 -49.35 -10.70 -18.48
C SER A 13 -49.81 -12.15 -18.35
N ALA A 14 -48.94 -13.13 -18.19
CA ALA A 14 -49.23 -14.53 -18.19
C ALA A 14 -48.58 -15.28 -17.04
N PHE A 15 -48.84 -14.89 -15.79
CA PHE A 15 -48.68 -15.80 -14.64
C PHE A 15 -49.49 -15.27 -13.44
N ILE A 16 -50.84 -15.33 -13.57
CA ILE A 16 -51.70 -15.32 -12.39
C ILE A 16 -52.21 -16.78 -12.28
N PRO A 17 -51.89 -17.52 -11.23
CA PRO A 17 -52.44 -18.85 -11.06
C PRO A 17 -53.95 -18.74 -10.84
N GLN A 18 -54.69 -19.52 -11.63
CA GLN A 18 -56.11 -19.83 -11.43
C GLN A 18 -56.34 -20.63 -10.14
N TYR A 19 -56.17 -19.98 -8.97
CA TYR A 19 -56.54 -20.55 -7.66
C TYR A 19 -57.00 -19.46 -6.71
N ILE A 20 -58.07 -18.69 -7.08
CA ILE A 20 -58.95 -18.02 -6.10
C ILE A 20 -60.39 -18.23 -6.63
N GLY A 21 -60.87 -19.43 -6.46
CA GLY A 21 -62.26 -19.76 -6.66
C GLY A 21 -62.97 -19.83 -5.32
N LYS A 22 -64.06 -19.05 -5.21
CA LYS A 22 -65.15 -19.21 -4.26
C LYS A 22 -64.84 -19.06 -2.77
N TYR A 23 -65.42 -18.07 -2.20
CA TYR A 23 -65.61 -17.65 -0.81
C TYR A 23 -64.73 -16.46 -0.33
N THR A 24 -65.16 -15.28 -0.78
CA THR A 24 -64.98 -14.06 0.06
C THR A 24 -66.17 -13.13 -0.22
N ARG A 25 -66.82 -12.68 0.84
CA ARG A 25 -67.88 -11.64 0.80
C ARG A 25 -67.28 -10.30 0.36
N ASP A 26 -68.05 -9.47 -0.31
CA ASP A 26 -67.61 -8.19 -0.90
C ASP A 26 -66.83 -7.28 0.06
N SER A 27 -67.14 -7.33 1.36
CA SER A 27 -66.46 -6.54 2.40
C SER A 27 -64.98 -6.91 2.64
N GLU A 28 -64.62 -8.16 2.40
CA GLU A 28 -63.25 -8.62 2.54
C GLU A 28 -62.39 -8.27 1.30
N ARG A 29 -63.03 -8.25 0.10
CA ARG A 29 -62.37 -7.77 -1.12
C ARG A 29 -62.01 -6.27 -1.07
N GLU A 30 -62.89 -5.42 -0.48
CA GLU A 30 -62.58 -4.00 -0.32
C GLU A 30 -61.46 -3.77 0.68
N THR A 31 -61.39 -4.52 1.76
CA THR A 31 -60.38 -4.45 2.79
C THR A 31 -59.05 -4.98 2.27
N LEU A 32 -59.03 -6.04 1.45
CA LEU A 32 -57.84 -6.61 0.82
C LEU A 32 -57.26 -5.66 -0.22
N ASN A 33 -58.09 -5.06 -1.06
CA ASN A 33 -57.70 -4.05 -2.04
C ASN A 33 -57.11 -2.78 -1.37
N ARG A 34 -57.74 -2.32 -0.27
CA ARG A 34 -57.17 -1.19 0.51
C ARG A 34 -55.81 -1.53 1.12
N LYS A 35 -55.62 -2.72 1.66
CA LYS A 35 -54.31 -3.19 2.20
C LYS A 35 -53.27 -3.34 1.11
N LEU A 36 -53.61 -3.83 -0.08
CA LEU A 36 -52.72 -3.92 -1.22
C LEU A 36 -52.32 -2.55 -1.79
N VAL A 37 -53.26 -1.61 -1.84
CA VAL A 37 -52.98 -0.23 -2.28
C VAL A 37 -52.11 0.50 -1.25
N VAL A 38 -52.34 0.33 0.06
CA VAL A 38 -51.50 0.87 1.12
C VAL A 38 -50.10 0.24 1.10
N LEU A 39 -50.01 -1.07 0.87
CA LEU A 39 -48.71 -1.76 0.75
C LEU A 39 -47.96 -1.31 -0.50
N ALA A 40 -48.64 -1.15 -1.64
CA ALA A 40 -48.04 -0.62 -2.87
C ALA A 40 -47.60 0.83 -2.72
N LEU A 41 -48.38 1.68 -2.05
CA LEU A 41 -48.03 3.07 -1.75
C LEU A 41 -46.86 3.14 -0.75
N THR A 42 -46.79 2.25 0.24
CA THR A 42 -45.69 2.17 1.19
C THR A 42 -44.39 1.71 0.51
N ILE A 43 -44.46 0.75 -0.42
CA ILE A 43 -43.34 0.30 -1.23
C ILE A 43 -42.88 1.41 -2.18
N ILE A 44 -43.78 2.15 -2.79
CA ILE A 44 -43.45 3.30 -3.65
C ILE A 44 -42.80 4.42 -2.85
N VAL A 45 -43.30 4.74 -1.64
CA VAL A 45 -42.68 5.72 -0.74
C VAL A 45 -41.32 5.24 -0.25
N TYR A 46 -41.13 3.93 0.02
CA TYR A 46 -39.83 3.38 0.42
C TYR A 46 -38.85 3.33 -0.76
N CYS A 47 -39.30 3.04 -1.97
CA CYS A 47 -38.46 3.08 -3.19
C CYS A 47 -38.12 4.54 -3.60
N CYS A 48 -39.02 5.52 -3.35
CA CYS A 48 -38.73 6.94 -3.59
C CYS A 48 -37.82 7.57 -2.51
N SER A 49 -37.64 6.91 -1.36
CA SER A 49 -36.74 7.36 -0.28
C SER A 49 -35.31 6.87 -0.45
N ILE A 50 -35.04 5.96 -1.40
CA ILE A 50 -33.69 5.63 -1.85
C ILE A 50 -33.31 6.70 -2.89
N THR A 51 -33.09 7.91 -2.43
CA THR A 51 -32.30 8.88 -3.19
C THR A 51 -30.96 8.24 -3.48
N PRO A 52 -30.55 8.09 -4.75
CA PRO A 52 -29.17 7.75 -5.03
C PRO A 52 -28.32 8.78 -4.29
N ALA A 53 -27.38 8.30 -3.50
CA ALA A 53 -26.43 9.16 -2.79
C ALA A 53 -25.99 10.24 -3.79
N ARG A 54 -26.37 11.50 -3.54
CA ARG A 54 -25.93 12.63 -4.34
C ARG A 54 -24.42 12.54 -4.38
N GLN A 55 -23.87 12.26 -5.54
CA GLN A 55 -22.47 12.50 -5.80
C GLN A 55 -22.19 13.94 -5.39
N GLY A 56 -21.32 14.06 -4.41
CA GLY A 56 -20.90 15.17 -3.60
C GLY A 56 -21.13 16.58 -4.13
N GLU A 57 -21.18 17.45 -3.16
CA GLU A 57 -21.03 18.88 -3.29
C GLU A 57 -20.01 19.23 -4.36
N SER A 58 -20.36 20.18 -5.22
CA SER A 58 -19.65 20.55 -6.44
C SER A 58 -18.15 20.56 -6.28
N SER A 59 -17.44 19.70 -7.03
CA SER A 59 -16.00 19.80 -7.18
C SER A 59 -15.64 21.25 -7.56
N THR A 60 -14.76 21.86 -6.80
CA THR A 60 -14.33 23.24 -7.05
C THR A 60 -13.71 23.38 -8.46
N LYS A 61 -13.58 24.61 -8.96
CA LYS A 61 -12.87 24.87 -10.23
C LYS A 61 -11.43 24.30 -10.14
N GLU A 62 -10.82 24.38 -8.97
CA GLU A 62 -9.50 23.86 -8.69
C GLU A 62 -9.44 22.33 -8.73
N ASP A 63 -10.46 21.65 -8.16
CA ASP A 63 -10.54 20.18 -8.22
C ASP A 63 -10.70 19.68 -9.66
N ARG A 64 -11.47 20.38 -10.51
CA ARG A 64 -11.58 20.05 -11.94
C ARG A 64 -10.26 20.25 -12.69
N ALA A 65 -9.55 21.32 -12.40
CA ALA A 65 -8.24 21.58 -13.00
C ALA A 65 -7.21 20.52 -12.51
N ALA A 66 -7.25 20.13 -11.24
CA ALA A 66 -6.43 19.06 -10.69
C ALA A 66 -6.75 17.71 -11.36
N ALA A 67 -8.03 17.39 -11.59
CA ALA A 67 -8.46 16.17 -12.28
C ALA A 67 -7.86 16.06 -13.70
N THR A 68 -7.77 17.16 -14.44
CA THR A 68 -7.12 17.19 -15.77
C THR A 68 -5.61 16.93 -15.67
N ARG A 69 -4.95 17.49 -14.65
CA ARG A 69 -3.53 17.21 -14.40
C ARG A 69 -3.30 15.75 -14.02
N VAL A 70 -4.16 15.18 -13.17
CA VAL A 70 -4.14 13.76 -12.79
C VAL A 70 -4.25 12.87 -14.02
N ASP A 71 -5.21 13.15 -14.93
CA ASP A 71 -5.36 12.36 -16.17
C ASP A 71 -4.07 12.34 -17.00
N ARG A 72 -3.39 13.48 -17.12
CA ARG A 72 -2.10 13.58 -17.83
C ARG A 72 -1.03 12.76 -17.11
N VAL A 73 -0.85 12.95 -15.82
CA VAL A 73 0.15 12.23 -15.00
C VAL A 73 -0.04 10.72 -15.11
N VAL A 74 -1.29 10.23 -15.00
CA VAL A 74 -1.56 8.79 -15.11
C VAL A 74 -1.22 8.27 -16.50
N LYS A 75 -1.65 8.94 -17.58
CA LYS A 75 -1.37 8.51 -18.94
C LYS A 75 0.12 8.49 -19.27
N GLU A 76 0.86 9.51 -18.81
CA GLU A 76 2.31 9.58 -18.97
C GLU A 76 3.02 8.44 -18.22
N ALA A 77 2.61 8.17 -16.96
CA ALA A 77 3.16 7.06 -16.19
C ALA A 77 2.86 5.70 -16.84
N MET A 78 1.62 5.49 -17.31
CA MET A 78 1.23 4.25 -18.00
C MET A 78 2.07 4.00 -19.26
N LEU A 79 2.32 5.02 -20.05
CA LEU A 79 3.16 4.92 -21.27
C LEU A 79 4.63 4.67 -20.90
N THR A 80 5.19 5.46 -19.98
CA THR A 80 6.61 5.40 -19.60
C THR A 80 6.98 4.08 -18.94
N TYR A 81 6.16 3.61 -18.01
CA TYR A 81 6.44 2.41 -17.22
C TYR A 81 5.70 1.16 -17.71
N LYS A 82 5.00 1.26 -18.86
CA LYS A 82 4.20 0.16 -19.46
C LYS A 82 3.22 -0.45 -18.44
N ILE A 83 2.50 0.41 -17.71
CA ILE A 83 1.51 -0.02 -16.71
C ILE A 83 0.23 -0.42 -17.44
N PRO A 84 -0.24 -1.69 -17.33
CA PRO A 84 -1.45 -2.12 -18.02
C PRO A 84 -2.72 -1.48 -17.47
N GLY A 85 -2.85 -1.33 -16.15
CA GLY A 85 -4.05 -0.85 -15.51
C GLY A 85 -3.81 -0.05 -14.24
N VAL A 86 -4.64 0.97 -14.03
CA VAL A 86 -4.61 1.85 -12.85
C VAL A 86 -6.03 2.09 -12.35
N SER A 87 -6.23 1.95 -11.05
CA SER A 87 -7.42 2.44 -10.34
C SER A 87 -7.00 3.52 -9.35
N LEU A 88 -7.69 4.67 -9.33
CA LEU A 88 -7.30 5.85 -8.57
C LEU A 88 -8.52 6.51 -7.93
N ALA A 89 -8.38 6.90 -6.67
CA ALA A 89 -9.33 7.75 -5.97
C ALA A 89 -8.61 8.92 -5.30
N VAL A 90 -9.25 10.08 -5.32
CA VAL A 90 -8.89 11.22 -4.48
C VAL A 90 -10.07 11.52 -3.58
N LEU A 91 -9.78 11.67 -2.29
CA LEU A 91 -10.79 11.93 -1.27
C LEU A 91 -10.47 13.22 -0.54
N ARG A 92 -11.52 13.90 -0.06
CA ARG A 92 -11.40 15.03 0.85
C ARG A 92 -12.35 14.81 2.02
N ASN A 93 -11.85 14.87 3.25
CA ASN A 93 -12.61 14.53 4.46
C ASN A 93 -13.27 13.14 4.38
N GLY A 94 -12.61 12.14 3.80
CA GLY A 94 -13.18 10.79 3.61
C GLY A 94 -14.23 10.67 2.50
N GLN A 95 -14.51 11.73 1.74
CA GLN A 95 -15.46 11.71 0.62
C GLN A 95 -14.72 11.71 -0.71
N ILE A 96 -15.13 10.84 -1.63
CA ILE A 96 -14.52 10.75 -2.96
C ILE A 96 -14.85 12.02 -3.76
N ILE A 97 -13.82 12.76 -4.17
CA ILE A 97 -13.92 13.91 -5.09
C ILE A 97 -13.46 13.58 -6.51
N LEU A 98 -12.67 12.51 -6.67
CA LEU A 98 -12.25 12.00 -7.97
C LEU A 98 -12.13 10.47 -7.90
N LEU A 99 -12.75 9.78 -8.85
CA LEU A 99 -12.66 8.32 -9.01
C LEU A 99 -12.40 8.02 -10.48
N LYS A 100 -11.29 7.37 -10.79
CA LYS A 100 -10.83 7.10 -12.15
C LYS A 100 -10.27 5.69 -12.29
N SER A 101 -10.51 5.09 -13.44
CA SER A 101 -9.97 3.79 -13.83
C SER A 101 -9.40 3.90 -15.23
N TYR A 102 -8.23 3.29 -15.48
CA TYR A 102 -7.51 3.38 -16.74
C TYR A 102 -6.97 2.02 -17.14
N GLY A 103 -6.97 1.72 -18.44
CA GLY A 103 -6.36 0.54 -19.01
C GLY A 103 -7.03 -0.77 -18.63
N LEU A 104 -6.24 -1.84 -18.52
CA LEU A 104 -6.70 -3.23 -18.45
C LEU A 104 -6.36 -3.88 -17.11
N ALA A 105 -7.36 -4.49 -16.50
CA ALA A 105 -7.24 -5.38 -15.34
C ALA A 105 -6.65 -6.75 -15.74
N ASN A 106 -6.99 -7.20 -16.95
CA ASN A 106 -6.42 -8.40 -17.56
C ASN A 106 -6.10 -8.10 -19.03
N VAL A 107 -4.84 -8.23 -19.40
CA VAL A 107 -4.36 -7.92 -20.76
C VAL A 107 -4.73 -9.02 -21.74
N GLU A 108 -4.71 -10.28 -21.32
CA GLU A 108 -4.99 -11.44 -22.19
C GLU A 108 -6.46 -11.45 -22.63
N HIS A 109 -7.36 -11.13 -21.71
CA HIS A 109 -8.80 -11.12 -21.97
C HIS A 109 -9.37 -9.73 -22.28
N GLN A 110 -8.50 -8.70 -22.39
CA GLN A 110 -8.87 -7.29 -22.66
C GLN A 110 -9.92 -6.75 -21.69
N ILE A 111 -9.86 -7.17 -20.41
CA ILE A 111 -10.80 -6.74 -19.37
C ILE A 111 -10.38 -5.35 -18.87
N PRO A 112 -11.25 -4.32 -18.97
CA PRO A 112 -10.90 -2.98 -18.49
C PRO A 112 -10.88 -2.93 -16.96
N VAL A 113 -10.06 -2.02 -16.42
CA VAL A 113 -10.11 -1.65 -14.99
C VAL A 113 -11.41 -0.90 -14.71
N LYS A 114 -12.06 -1.27 -13.61
CA LYS A 114 -13.27 -0.62 -13.06
C LYS A 114 -13.01 -0.26 -11.59
N PRO A 115 -13.83 0.59 -10.97
CA PRO A 115 -13.68 0.88 -9.53
C PRO A 115 -13.78 -0.36 -8.64
N GLU A 116 -14.53 -1.38 -9.06
CA GLU A 116 -14.71 -2.66 -8.36
C GLU A 116 -13.57 -3.64 -8.64
N THR A 117 -12.64 -3.32 -9.53
CA THR A 117 -11.50 -4.19 -9.83
C THR A 117 -10.65 -4.40 -8.58
N ILE A 118 -10.35 -5.67 -8.32
CA ILE A 118 -9.64 -6.13 -7.13
C ILE A 118 -8.15 -6.26 -7.45
N PHE A 119 -7.31 -5.61 -6.64
CA PHE A 119 -5.86 -5.66 -6.73
C PHE A 119 -5.29 -6.28 -5.46
N GLN A 120 -4.04 -6.74 -5.51
CA GLN A 120 -3.32 -7.14 -4.31
C GLN A 120 -2.75 -5.89 -3.62
N SER A 121 -2.92 -5.82 -2.31
CA SER A 121 -2.55 -4.65 -1.51
C SER A 121 -1.05 -4.46 -1.34
N GLY A 122 -0.29 -5.57 -1.32
CA GLY A 122 1.07 -5.51 -0.80
C GLY A 122 1.09 -4.89 0.60
N SER A 123 2.15 -4.22 0.96
CA SER A 123 2.36 -3.71 2.31
C SER A 123 1.35 -2.66 2.81
N ILE A 124 0.42 -2.15 1.98
CA ILE A 124 -0.75 -1.40 2.50
C ILE A 124 -1.55 -2.26 3.48
N GLY A 125 -1.54 -3.58 3.32
CA GLY A 125 -2.17 -4.54 4.24
C GLY A 125 -1.72 -4.42 5.69
N LYS A 126 -0.49 -3.93 5.94
CA LYS A 126 0.03 -3.71 7.29
C LYS A 126 -0.82 -2.75 8.14
N GLN A 127 -1.50 -1.80 7.50
CA GLN A 127 -2.43 -0.89 8.18
C GLN A 127 -3.56 -1.64 8.86
N PHE A 128 -4.09 -2.69 8.21
CA PHE A 128 -5.19 -3.50 8.73
C PHE A 128 -4.72 -4.44 9.84
N THR A 129 -3.53 -5.03 9.69
CA THR A 129 -2.92 -5.82 10.76
C THR A 129 -2.64 -4.97 12.01
N ALA A 130 -2.10 -3.76 11.82
CA ALA A 130 -1.88 -2.82 12.92
C ALA A 130 -3.21 -2.36 13.56
N ALA A 131 -4.24 -2.11 12.75
CA ALA A 131 -5.58 -1.79 13.25
C ALA A 131 -6.18 -2.94 14.08
N ALA A 132 -6.01 -4.18 13.62
CA ALA A 132 -6.45 -5.37 14.38
C ALA A 132 -5.77 -5.45 15.75
N ILE A 133 -4.46 -5.24 15.81
CA ILE A 133 -3.73 -5.17 17.09
C ILE A 133 -4.28 -4.05 17.96
N MET A 134 -4.53 -2.86 17.39
CA MET A 134 -5.05 -1.73 18.15
C MET A 134 -6.49 -1.95 18.65
N ILE A 135 -7.33 -2.70 17.92
CA ILE A 135 -8.65 -3.13 18.40
C ILE A 135 -8.48 -4.03 19.65
N LEU A 136 -7.54 -4.98 19.62
CA LEU A 136 -7.27 -5.83 20.79
C LEU A 136 -6.72 -5.03 21.99
N VAL A 137 -5.94 -3.97 21.71
CA VAL A 137 -5.47 -3.04 22.76
C VAL A 137 -6.63 -2.24 23.34
N GLN A 138 -7.55 -1.72 22.51
CA GLN A 138 -8.76 -1.01 22.96
C GLN A 138 -9.65 -1.90 23.85
N GLU A 139 -9.67 -3.20 23.58
CA GLU A 139 -10.42 -4.20 24.35
C GLU A 139 -9.66 -4.73 25.58
N ASN A 140 -8.48 -4.19 25.90
CA ASN A 140 -7.60 -4.66 26.99
C ASN A 140 -7.20 -6.15 26.88
N LYS A 141 -7.28 -6.73 25.67
CA LYS A 141 -6.86 -8.12 25.39
C LYS A 141 -5.36 -8.21 25.10
N LEU A 142 -4.74 -7.09 24.73
CA LEU A 142 -3.33 -6.98 24.40
C LEU A 142 -2.78 -5.65 24.94
N SER A 143 -1.49 -5.64 25.32
CA SER A 143 -0.74 -4.40 25.61
C SER A 143 0.35 -4.20 24.59
N LEU A 144 0.61 -2.96 24.20
CA LEU A 144 1.71 -2.62 23.31
C LEU A 144 3.08 -2.94 23.91
N ASP A 145 3.20 -2.82 25.25
CA ASP A 145 4.44 -3.11 26.01
C ASP A 145 4.57 -4.60 26.36
N ALA A 146 3.57 -5.42 26.01
CA ALA A 146 3.63 -6.85 26.27
C ALA A 146 4.78 -7.47 25.48
N LYS A 147 5.65 -8.20 26.17
CA LYS A 147 6.72 -8.98 25.57
C LYS A 147 6.12 -10.15 24.79
N ILE A 148 6.56 -10.34 23.54
CA ILE A 148 6.04 -11.42 22.67
C ILE A 148 6.36 -12.80 23.22
N SER A 149 7.44 -12.95 23.99
CA SER A 149 7.80 -14.20 24.65
C SER A 149 6.70 -14.75 25.58
N ARG A 150 5.80 -13.88 26.08
CA ARG A 150 4.60 -14.31 26.83
C ARG A 150 3.64 -15.17 25.99
N TYR A 151 3.56 -14.90 24.70
CA TYR A 151 2.67 -15.57 23.75
C TYR A 151 3.39 -16.67 22.95
N PHE A 152 4.70 -16.58 22.91
CA PHE A 152 5.61 -17.50 22.21
C PHE A 152 6.68 -18.01 23.19
N PRO A 153 6.32 -18.90 24.15
CA PRO A 153 7.24 -19.33 25.21
C PRO A 153 8.46 -20.10 24.69
N ASP A 154 8.36 -20.67 23.50
CA ASP A 154 9.43 -21.39 22.78
C ASP A 154 10.27 -20.48 21.87
N SER A 155 10.12 -19.16 21.96
CA SER A 155 10.93 -18.20 21.19
C SER A 155 12.38 -18.17 21.70
N PRO A 156 13.35 -17.81 20.83
CA PRO A 156 14.76 -17.69 21.21
C PRO A 156 14.96 -16.70 22.37
N ALA A 157 15.96 -16.93 23.19
CA ALA A 157 16.30 -16.04 24.30
C ALA A 157 16.56 -14.57 23.83
N ALA A 158 17.06 -14.39 22.61
CA ALA A 158 17.25 -13.07 22.01
C ALA A 158 15.95 -12.29 21.82
N TRP A 159 14.79 -12.95 21.73
CA TRP A 159 13.49 -12.32 21.55
C TRP A 159 12.82 -11.88 22.85
N LYS A 160 13.42 -12.19 24.00
CA LYS A 160 12.82 -11.97 25.34
C LYS A 160 12.36 -10.54 25.58
N ASP A 161 13.02 -9.57 24.94
CA ASP A 161 12.74 -8.15 25.14
C ASP A 161 11.95 -7.51 23.97
N ILE A 162 11.62 -8.27 22.95
CA ILE A 162 10.76 -7.79 21.85
C ILE A 162 9.34 -7.57 22.39
N THR A 163 8.80 -6.38 22.18
CA THR A 163 7.43 -6.03 22.52
C THR A 163 6.53 -5.98 21.28
N VAL A 164 5.22 -5.96 21.48
CA VAL A 164 4.24 -5.73 20.41
C VAL A 164 4.49 -4.39 19.73
N TRP A 165 4.86 -3.35 20.50
CA TRP A 165 5.29 -2.05 19.96
C TRP A 165 6.46 -2.20 18.97
N ASN A 166 7.49 -2.96 19.34
CA ASN A 166 8.66 -3.17 18.49
C ASN A 166 8.29 -3.82 17.14
N LEU A 167 7.36 -4.78 17.13
CA LEU A 167 6.90 -5.40 15.88
C LEU A 167 6.15 -4.40 15.01
N LEU A 168 5.22 -3.63 15.59
CA LEU A 168 4.41 -2.63 14.87
C LEU A 168 5.27 -1.51 14.26
N THR A 169 6.36 -1.15 14.92
CA THR A 169 7.22 -0.02 14.55
C THR A 169 8.48 -0.40 13.79
N HIS A 170 8.68 -1.68 13.48
CA HIS A 170 9.91 -2.18 12.84
C HIS A 170 11.20 -1.94 13.65
N THR A 171 11.09 -1.96 14.98
CA THR A 171 12.22 -1.78 15.91
C THR A 171 12.55 -3.05 16.68
N SER A 172 12.02 -4.21 16.24
CA SER A 172 12.22 -5.50 16.92
C SER A 172 13.61 -6.12 16.72
N GLY A 173 14.31 -5.74 15.67
CA GLY A 173 15.53 -6.41 15.22
C GLY A 173 15.25 -7.66 14.38
N LEU A 174 14.01 -8.08 14.21
CA LEU A 174 13.65 -9.11 13.24
C LEU A 174 13.91 -8.58 11.84
N GLY A 175 14.64 -9.34 11.03
CA GLY A 175 14.93 -9.03 9.63
C GLY A 175 13.74 -9.26 8.70
N ASP A 176 14.00 -9.42 7.42
CA ASP A 176 13.03 -9.85 6.42
C ASP A 176 12.99 -11.39 6.33
N TYR A 177 12.25 -11.94 5.38
CA TYR A 177 12.16 -13.39 5.17
C TYR A 177 13.56 -14.01 5.08
N PRO A 178 13.86 -15.04 5.89
CA PRO A 178 15.14 -15.76 5.81
C PRO A 178 15.32 -16.37 4.41
N PRO A 179 16.58 -16.51 3.92
CA PRO A 179 16.87 -17.08 2.60
C PRO A 179 16.36 -18.50 2.39
N GLU A 180 16.10 -19.23 3.46
CA GLU A 180 15.58 -20.62 3.44
C GLU A 180 14.10 -20.68 3.08
N ILE A 181 13.40 -19.54 3.12
CA ILE A 181 11.98 -19.45 2.72
C ILE A 181 11.91 -19.36 1.19
N ASP A 182 11.52 -20.45 0.56
CA ASP A 182 11.17 -20.47 -0.87
C ASP A 182 9.69 -20.07 -1.02
N LEU A 183 9.42 -18.91 -1.61
CA LEU A 183 8.06 -18.40 -1.80
C LEU A 183 7.20 -19.30 -2.72
N ARG A 184 7.78 -20.29 -3.37
CA ARG A 184 7.05 -21.27 -4.22
C ARG A 184 6.63 -22.53 -3.47
N ARG A 185 7.06 -22.66 -2.22
CA ARG A 185 6.72 -23.78 -1.34
C ARG A 185 5.63 -23.35 -0.36
N ASP A 186 4.70 -24.26 -0.06
CA ASP A 186 3.74 -24.08 1.02
C ASP A 186 4.39 -24.31 2.39
N TYR A 187 3.97 -23.49 3.35
CA TYR A 187 4.37 -23.54 4.74
C TYR A 187 3.14 -23.43 5.64
N THR A 188 3.14 -24.16 6.72
CA THR A 188 2.26 -23.87 7.83
C THR A 188 2.76 -22.64 8.61
N GLU A 189 1.90 -21.99 9.39
CA GLU A 189 2.36 -20.88 10.24
C GLU A 189 3.46 -21.32 11.22
N ASP A 190 3.43 -22.56 11.71
CA ASP A 190 4.44 -23.09 12.62
C ASP A 190 5.79 -23.29 11.90
N GLU A 191 5.80 -23.72 10.63
CA GLU A 191 7.02 -23.82 9.81
C GLU A 191 7.60 -22.44 9.53
N PHE A 192 6.78 -21.45 9.17
CA PHE A 192 7.24 -20.06 9.04
C PHE A 192 7.85 -19.56 10.33
N PHE A 193 7.15 -19.73 11.44
CA PHE A 193 7.62 -19.27 12.74
C PHE A 193 8.89 -19.97 13.18
N ALA A 194 9.02 -21.28 12.89
CA ALA A 194 10.25 -22.04 13.13
C ALA A 194 11.44 -21.53 12.31
N ALA A 195 11.23 -21.14 11.06
CA ALA A 195 12.26 -20.52 10.23
C ALA A 195 12.68 -19.15 10.76
N PHE A 196 11.71 -18.30 11.15
CA PHE A 196 11.99 -16.98 11.72
C PHE A 196 12.81 -17.06 13.02
N LYS A 197 12.53 -18.05 13.88
CA LYS A 197 13.26 -18.28 15.13
C LYS A 197 14.73 -18.64 14.93
N LYS A 198 15.11 -19.19 13.78
CA LYS A 198 16.51 -19.54 13.46
C LYS A 198 17.34 -18.35 13.04
N ALA A 199 16.73 -17.30 12.50
CA ALA A 199 17.43 -16.11 12.06
C ALA A 199 17.91 -15.27 13.27
N PRO A 200 19.15 -14.77 13.25
CA PRO A 200 19.60 -13.83 14.28
C PRO A 200 18.84 -12.51 14.18
N LEU A 201 18.81 -11.75 15.28
CA LEU A 201 18.36 -10.37 15.22
C LEU A 201 19.41 -9.50 14.54
N ASP A 202 18.97 -8.57 13.69
CA ASP A 202 19.84 -7.57 13.05
C ASP A 202 20.43 -6.60 14.07
N PHE A 203 19.66 -6.32 15.16
CA PHE A 203 20.04 -5.43 16.26
C PHE A 203 19.19 -5.75 17.51
N ALA A 204 19.60 -5.23 18.65
CA ALA A 204 18.83 -5.38 19.89
C ALA A 204 17.49 -4.63 19.82
N PRO A 205 16.37 -5.18 20.35
CA PRO A 205 15.07 -4.54 20.30
C PRO A 205 15.08 -3.10 20.78
N GLY A 206 14.50 -2.19 20.01
CA GLY A 206 14.41 -0.78 20.31
C GLY A 206 15.65 0.05 19.98
N THR A 207 16.77 -0.53 19.59
CA THR A 207 18.04 0.22 19.38
C THR A 207 18.20 0.73 17.95
N ASN A 208 17.48 0.19 16.99
CA ASN A 208 17.51 0.62 15.59
C ASN A 208 16.17 0.36 14.92
N TRP A 209 16.07 0.77 13.66
CA TRP A 209 14.91 0.60 12.81
C TRP A 209 15.30 -0.14 11.53
N ASN A 210 14.60 -1.22 11.21
CA ASN A 210 14.70 -1.92 9.94
C ASN A 210 13.34 -2.51 9.58
N TYR A 211 12.84 -2.19 8.37
CA TYR A 211 11.56 -2.69 7.89
C TYR A 211 11.55 -4.23 7.90
N SER A 212 10.53 -4.81 8.50
CA SER A 212 10.43 -6.26 8.72
C SER A 212 9.06 -6.79 8.34
N ASN A 213 8.99 -7.61 7.30
CA ASN A 213 7.80 -8.38 6.97
C ASN A 213 7.56 -9.46 8.03
N VAL A 214 8.62 -10.13 8.49
CA VAL A 214 8.55 -11.14 9.56
C VAL A 214 7.90 -10.60 10.83
N GLY A 215 8.16 -9.35 11.20
CA GLY A 215 7.50 -8.70 12.32
C GLY A 215 5.98 -8.66 12.17
N TYR A 216 5.47 -8.33 10.98
CA TYR A 216 4.04 -8.27 10.71
C TYR A 216 3.40 -9.66 10.54
N VAL A 217 4.11 -10.64 9.98
CA VAL A 217 3.65 -12.04 10.00
C VAL A 217 3.50 -12.52 11.45
N THR A 218 4.48 -12.21 12.31
CA THR A 218 4.42 -12.52 13.74
C THR A 218 3.22 -11.86 14.43
N LEU A 219 2.86 -10.61 14.07
CA LEU A 219 1.64 -9.96 14.57
C LEU A 219 0.36 -10.69 14.13
N GLY A 220 0.30 -11.23 12.91
CA GLY A 220 -0.82 -12.06 12.45
C GLY A 220 -0.97 -13.34 13.28
N ILE A 221 0.14 -14.03 13.54
CA ILE A 221 0.16 -15.21 14.42
C ILE A 221 -0.24 -14.83 15.87
N LEU A 222 0.21 -13.67 16.35
CA LEU A 222 -0.18 -13.15 17.66
C LEU A 222 -1.70 -12.88 17.75
N ILE A 223 -2.33 -12.33 16.72
CA ILE A 223 -3.79 -12.16 16.67
C ILE A 223 -4.47 -13.51 16.88
N ARG A 224 -4.02 -14.57 16.19
CA ARG A 224 -4.56 -15.92 16.39
C ARG A 224 -4.33 -16.44 17.80
N LYS A 225 -3.15 -16.25 18.38
CA LYS A 225 -2.84 -16.66 19.77
C LYS A 225 -3.75 -16.01 20.80
N VAL A 226 -4.09 -14.72 20.60
CA VAL A 226 -4.93 -13.95 21.53
C VAL A 226 -6.43 -14.22 21.34
N THR A 227 -6.87 -14.47 20.10
CA THR A 227 -8.29 -14.52 19.74
C THR A 227 -8.80 -15.92 19.42
N GLY A 228 -7.92 -16.88 19.13
CA GLY A 228 -8.26 -18.19 18.58
C GLY A 228 -8.65 -18.15 17.10
N LYS A 229 -8.67 -16.97 16.45
CA LYS A 229 -9.09 -16.79 15.04
C LYS A 229 -7.89 -16.52 14.14
N TYR A 230 -7.94 -17.03 12.91
CA TYR A 230 -7.03 -16.61 11.87
C TYR A 230 -7.13 -15.09 11.67
N TYR A 231 -5.99 -14.42 11.41
CA TYR A 231 -5.98 -12.94 11.34
C TYR A 231 -6.93 -12.40 10.27
N GLY A 232 -7.05 -13.10 9.13
CA GLY A 232 -7.94 -12.71 8.04
C GLY A 232 -9.41 -12.76 8.43
N ASP A 233 -9.82 -13.77 9.22
CA ASP A 233 -11.19 -13.87 9.75
C ASP A 233 -11.45 -12.74 10.74
N PHE A 234 -10.45 -12.41 11.56
CA PHE A 234 -10.53 -11.28 12.47
C PHE A 234 -10.68 -9.95 11.73
N LEU A 235 -9.89 -9.72 10.67
CA LEU A 235 -10.03 -8.53 9.82
C LEU A 235 -11.42 -8.46 9.18
N GLN A 236 -11.91 -9.58 8.65
CA GLN A 236 -13.22 -9.66 8.03
C GLN A 236 -14.35 -9.28 9.00
N GLU A 237 -14.32 -9.84 10.22
CA GLU A 237 -15.34 -9.61 11.24
C GLU A 237 -15.27 -8.20 11.84
N ARG A 238 -14.06 -7.71 12.11
CA ARG A 238 -13.86 -6.53 12.93
C ARG A 238 -13.60 -5.24 12.14
N ILE A 239 -13.22 -5.35 10.87
CA ILE A 239 -12.86 -4.21 10.04
C ILE A 239 -13.65 -4.22 8.72
N PHE A 240 -13.49 -5.26 7.88
CA PHE A 240 -14.01 -5.22 6.53
C PHE A 240 -15.53 -5.21 6.48
N LYS A 241 -16.18 -6.14 7.16
CA LYS A 241 -17.65 -6.23 7.21
C LYS A 241 -18.29 -5.00 7.86
N PRO A 242 -17.86 -4.52 9.05
CA PRO A 242 -18.41 -3.32 9.66
C PRO A 242 -18.28 -2.06 8.80
N LEU A 243 -17.20 -1.93 8.04
CA LEU A 243 -16.97 -0.79 7.15
C LEU A 243 -17.59 -0.96 5.77
N GLY A 244 -18.22 -2.10 5.48
CA GLY A 244 -18.79 -2.41 4.18
C GLY A 244 -17.73 -2.55 3.08
N MET A 245 -16.50 -2.96 3.40
CA MET A 245 -15.41 -3.25 2.46
C MET A 245 -15.65 -4.63 1.84
N THR A 246 -16.56 -4.69 0.90
CA THR A 246 -17.16 -5.94 0.41
C THR A 246 -16.23 -6.79 -0.45
N THR A 247 -15.16 -6.21 -1.00
CA THR A 247 -14.18 -6.96 -1.80
C THR A 247 -12.90 -7.26 -1.02
N ALA A 248 -12.69 -6.58 0.13
CA ALA A 248 -11.50 -6.79 0.95
C ALA A 248 -11.50 -8.18 1.62
N ARG A 249 -10.40 -8.91 1.43
CA ARG A 249 -10.15 -10.25 1.99
C ARG A 249 -8.68 -10.61 1.93
N VAL A 250 -8.28 -11.65 2.65
CA VAL A 250 -6.96 -12.28 2.42
C VAL A 250 -6.92 -12.89 1.02
N ILE A 251 -5.74 -12.87 0.40
CA ILE A 251 -5.53 -13.48 -0.91
C ILE A 251 -5.88 -14.98 -0.84
N SER A 252 -6.67 -15.44 -1.79
CA SER A 252 -7.01 -16.84 -1.99
C SER A 252 -6.79 -17.19 -3.45
N GLU A 253 -6.04 -18.24 -3.70
CA GLU A 253 -5.85 -18.78 -5.06
C GLU A 253 -6.92 -19.80 -5.42
N GLU A 254 -7.65 -20.35 -4.44
CA GLU A 254 -8.71 -21.32 -4.62
C GLU A 254 -10.05 -20.67 -4.98
N ASP A 255 -10.31 -19.48 -4.44
CA ASP A 255 -11.60 -18.82 -4.62
C ASP A 255 -11.77 -18.24 -6.03
N ILE A 256 -12.99 -18.37 -6.56
CA ILE A 256 -13.41 -17.64 -7.74
C ILE A 256 -13.80 -16.22 -7.31
N ILE A 257 -12.92 -15.27 -7.60
CA ILE A 257 -13.07 -13.88 -7.17
C ILE A 257 -13.42 -13.02 -8.40
N PRO A 258 -14.66 -12.53 -8.52
CA PRO A 258 -15.05 -11.64 -9.62
C PRO A 258 -14.23 -10.34 -9.62
N ASN A 259 -13.95 -9.83 -10.83
CA ASN A 259 -13.19 -8.59 -11.05
C ASN A 259 -11.73 -8.61 -10.55
N ARG A 260 -11.12 -9.76 -10.32
CA ARG A 260 -9.72 -9.88 -9.91
C ARG A 260 -8.80 -9.51 -11.08
N ALA A 261 -7.91 -8.54 -10.87
CA ALA A 261 -6.87 -8.17 -11.82
C ALA A 261 -5.74 -9.21 -11.85
N SER A 262 -5.05 -9.30 -12.98
CA SER A 262 -3.78 -10.02 -13.12
C SER A 262 -2.60 -9.08 -12.89
N GLY A 263 -1.54 -9.55 -12.20
CA GLY A 263 -0.31 -8.82 -11.97
C GLY A 263 0.71 -9.05 -13.08
N TYR A 264 1.46 -8.00 -13.46
CA TYR A 264 2.39 -8.02 -14.58
C TYR A 264 3.78 -7.50 -14.19
N ARG A 265 4.78 -7.95 -14.95
CA ARG A 265 6.17 -7.46 -14.88
C ARG A 265 6.79 -7.36 -16.28
N LEU A 266 7.88 -6.63 -16.42
CA LEU A 266 8.66 -6.63 -17.65
C LEU A 266 9.83 -7.62 -17.56
N VAL A 267 9.92 -8.50 -18.55
CA VAL A 267 11.07 -9.38 -18.75
C VAL A 267 11.69 -9.06 -20.10
N LYS A 268 12.90 -8.55 -20.11
CA LYS A 268 13.60 -8.10 -21.34
C LYS A 268 12.73 -7.12 -22.16
N GLY A 269 12.06 -6.18 -21.49
CA GLY A 269 11.20 -5.16 -22.10
C GLY A 269 9.82 -5.63 -22.58
N GLN A 270 9.52 -6.92 -22.44
CA GLN A 270 8.22 -7.51 -22.79
C GLN A 270 7.36 -7.68 -21.54
N LEU A 271 6.08 -7.37 -21.65
CA LEU A 271 5.11 -7.61 -20.58
C LEU A 271 4.91 -9.12 -20.40
N LYS A 272 5.01 -9.59 -19.18
CA LYS A 272 4.79 -10.98 -18.77
C LYS A 272 3.92 -11.02 -17.52
N ASN A 273 3.21 -12.13 -17.32
CA ASN A 273 2.55 -12.40 -16.05
C ASN A 273 3.59 -12.47 -14.93
N GLN A 274 3.16 -12.07 -13.73
CA GLN A 274 3.98 -12.21 -12.53
C GLN A 274 4.23 -13.70 -12.23
N GLU A 275 5.37 -14.01 -11.61
CA GLU A 275 5.68 -15.36 -11.17
C GLU A 275 4.70 -15.82 -10.08
N TRP A 276 4.37 -17.10 -10.11
CA TRP A 276 3.55 -17.73 -9.09
C TRP A 276 4.28 -17.82 -7.75
N VAL A 277 3.55 -17.61 -6.67
CA VAL A 277 3.96 -17.93 -5.31
C VAL A 277 2.92 -18.85 -4.67
N SER A 278 3.31 -19.61 -3.65
CA SER A 278 2.43 -20.57 -3.02
C SER A 278 1.27 -19.89 -2.27
N PRO A 279 0.10 -20.54 -2.14
CA PRO A 279 -1.04 -20.01 -1.40
C PRO A 279 -0.70 -19.59 0.03
N SER A 280 0.15 -20.36 0.73
CA SER A 280 0.53 -20.06 2.10
C SER A 280 1.37 -18.79 2.22
N THR A 281 2.23 -18.49 1.26
CA THR A 281 3.00 -17.24 1.21
C THR A 281 2.16 -16.04 0.79
N ASN A 282 0.98 -16.31 0.18
CA ASN A 282 -0.01 -15.31 -0.20
C ASN A 282 -1.08 -15.04 0.87
N SER A 283 -0.95 -15.62 2.06
CA SER A 283 -1.95 -15.50 3.12
C SER A 283 -1.40 -14.94 4.43
N THR A 284 -0.26 -14.24 4.39
CA THR A 284 0.46 -13.69 5.54
C THR A 284 0.03 -12.27 5.90
N ALA A 285 0.17 -11.89 7.18
CA ALA A 285 -0.36 -10.63 7.71
C ALA A 285 0.49 -9.38 7.39
N ASP A 286 1.57 -9.54 6.65
CA ASP A 286 2.47 -8.46 6.25
C ASP A 286 1.99 -7.68 5.00
N GLY A 287 0.89 -8.17 4.33
CA GLY A 287 0.34 -7.45 3.19
C GLY A 287 -0.46 -8.26 2.19
N SER A 288 -0.83 -9.49 2.51
CA SER A 288 -1.47 -10.41 1.58
C SER A 288 -3.00 -10.23 1.51
N LEU A 289 -3.46 -9.05 1.07
CA LEU A 289 -4.89 -8.76 0.93
C LEU A 289 -5.27 -8.49 -0.53
N TYR A 290 -6.49 -8.89 -0.89
CA TYR A 290 -7.24 -8.37 -2.01
C TYR A 290 -8.12 -7.21 -1.56
N LEU A 291 -8.19 -6.14 -2.36
CA LEU A 291 -9.10 -5.02 -2.14
C LEU A 291 -9.27 -4.20 -3.43
N SER A 292 -10.36 -3.44 -3.49
CA SER A 292 -10.64 -2.47 -4.54
C SER A 292 -10.31 -1.05 -4.07
N ILE A 293 -10.30 -0.12 -5.02
CA ILE A 293 -10.17 1.32 -4.69
C ILE A 293 -11.34 1.82 -3.85
N LEU A 294 -12.53 1.23 -3.99
CA LEU A 294 -13.71 1.54 -3.20
C LEU A 294 -13.56 1.10 -1.74
N ASP A 295 -12.91 -0.04 -1.49
CA ASP A 295 -12.61 -0.47 -0.12
C ASP A 295 -11.64 0.48 0.56
N LEU A 296 -10.57 0.92 -0.14
CA LEU A 296 -9.63 1.89 0.40
C LEU A 296 -10.27 3.26 0.64
N ALA A 297 -11.26 3.65 -0.17
CA ALA A 297 -12.03 4.86 0.10
C ALA A 297 -12.86 4.74 1.38
N LYS A 298 -13.48 3.59 1.64
CA LYS A 298 -14.21 3.31 2.89
C LYS A 298 -13.26 3.26 4.09
N TRP A 299 -12.07 2.69 3.92
CA TRP A 299 -11.04 2.71 4.93
C TRP A 299 -10.59 4.12 5.27
N ASP A 300 -10.30 4.96 4.28
CA ASP A 300 -9.96 6.37 4.51
C ASP A 300 -11.08 7.12 5.24
N ALA A 301 -12.34 6.94 4.82
CA ALA A 301 -13.49 7.53 5.49
C ALA A 301 -13.59 7.11 6.96
N ALA A 302 -13.37 5.82 7.27
CA ALA A 302 -13.37 5.29 8.63
C ALA A 302 -12.26 5.91 9.50
N LEU A 303 -11.10 6.21 8.93
CA LEU A 303 -10.01 6.87 9.63
C LEU A 303 -10.31 8.33 10.03
N HIS A 304 -11.42 8.91 9.63
CA HIS A 304 -11.95 10.19 10.12
C HIS A 304 -12.99 10.02 11.24
N THR A 305 -13.33 8.79 11.64
CA THR A 305 -14.34 8.46 12.65
C THR A 305 -13.74 7.65 13.80
N ASP A 306 -14.54 7.38 14.83
CA ASP A 306 -14.11 6.54 15.96
C ASP A 306 -14.44 5.03 15.77
N THR A 307 -14.71 4.62 14.54
CA THR A 307 -14.97 3.21 14.19
C THR A 307 -14.07 2.77 13.03
N PRO A 308 -13.32 1.68 13.14
CA PRO A 308 -13.18 0.77 14.29
C PRO A 308 -12.14 1.24 15.33
N LEU A 309 -11.45 2.35 15.07
CA LEU A 309 -10.36 2.88 15.88
C LEU A 309 -10.76 4.20 16.54
N THR A 310 -10.63 4.28 17.85
CA THR A 310 -10.81 5.55 18.57
C THR A 310 -9.78 6.60 18.16
N GLN A 311 -10.08 7.88 18.39
CA GLN A 311 -9.12 8.96 18.13
C GLN A 311 -7.78 8.74 18.85
N ALA A 312 -7.82 8.23 20.08
CA ALA A 312 -6.62 7.92 20.85
C ALA A 312 -5.77 6.83 20.17
N SER A 313 -6.39 5.79 19.63
CA SER A 313 -5.73 4.73 18.88
C SER A 313 -5.13 5.26 17.57
N ARG A 314 -5.86 6.07 16.81
CA ARG A 314 -5.34 6.71 15.59
C ARG A 314 -4.15 7.61 15.87
N ASN A 315 -4.21 8.42 16.93
CA ASN A 315 -3.07 9.26 17.35
C ASN A 315 -1.83 8.40 17.63
N LYS A 316 -2.02 7.26 18.31
CA LYS A 316 -0.92 6.33 18.62
C LYS A 316 -0.34 5.67 17.37
N ILE A 317 -1.20 5.22 16.44
CA ILE A 317 -0.82 4.67 15.13
C ILE A 317 0.05 5.66 14.34
N TRP A 318 -0.26 6.94 14.38
CA TRP A 318 0.44 8.00 13.66
C TRP A 318 1.47 8.75 14.50
N THR A 319 2.00 8.12 15.54
CA THR A 319 3.13 8.63 16.33
C THR A 319 4.42 7.97 15.83
N PRO A 320 5.46 8.77 15.47
CA PRO A 320 6.76 8.24 15.08
C PRO A 320 7.37 7.35 16.16
N ALA A 321 7.98 6.23 15.75
CA ALA A 321 8.70 5.35 16.66
C ALA A 321 9.87 6.05 17.31
N GLN A 322 10.04 5.91 18.63
CA GLN A 322 11.19 6.39 19.36
C GLN A 322 12.12 5.21 19.68
N LEU A 323 13.40 5.37 19.39
CA LEU A 323 14.45 4.42 19.75
C LEU A 323 14.93 4.64 21.19
N SER A 324 15.66 3.67 21.73
CA SER A 324 16.19 3.71 23.10
C SER A 324 17.20 4.84 23.35
N ASP A 325 17.83 5.36 22.30
CA ASP A 325 18.71 6.53 22.36
C ASP A 325 17.96 7.89 22.27
N GLY A 326 16.63 7.86 22.23
CA GLY A 326 15.78 9.04 22.11
C GLY A 326 15.56 9.52 20.66
N THR A 327 16.23 8.96 19.67
CA THR A 327 16.01 9.33 18.26
C THR A 327 14.64 8.82 17.79
N THR A 328 14.02 9.55 16.84
CA THR A 328 12.75 9.14 16.26
C THR A 328 12.92 8.67 14.83
N LYS A 329 12.08 7.72 14.44
CA LYS A 329 11.99 7.22 13.06
C LYS A 329 10.60 7.53 12.51
N GLY A 330 10.53 8.02 11.28
CA GLY A 330 9.29 8.43 10.65
C GLY A 330 8.36 7.26 10.29
N TYR A 331 8.15 6.32 11.20
CA TYR A 331 7.25 5.19 11.04
C TYR A 331 6.43 4.97 12.32
N GLY A 332 5.12 4.79 12.15
CA GLY A 332 4.19 4.41 13.21
C GLY A 332 3.76 2.95 13.10
N PHE A 333 2.46 2.67 13.20
CA PHE A 333 1.92 1.31 13.08
C PHE A 333 1.32 1.09 11.68
N GLY A 334 2.14 0.58 10.77
CA GLY A 334 1.75 0.36 9.36
C GLY A 334 1.68 1.64 8.52
N TRP A 335 2.34 2.71 8.94
CA TRP A 335 2.35 3.99 8.25
C TRP A 335 3.69 4.70 8.38
N HIS A 336 4.18 5.27 7.28
CA HIS A 336 5.22 6.29 7.30
C HIS A 336 4.60 7.64 7.68
N ILE A 337 5.33 8.40 8.47
CA ILE A 337 4.93 9.71 9.00
C ILE A 337 5.97 10.72 8.54
N LEU A 338 5.56 11.64 7.69
CA LEU A 338 6.43 12.58 7.01
C LEU A 338 5.97 14.01 7.25
N ASN A 339 6.92 14.95 7.29
CA ASN A 339 6.65 16.39 7.24
C ASN A 339 7.39 16.94 6.03
N LEU A 340 6.67 17.22 4.95
CA LEU A 340 7.24 17.59 3.66
C LEU A 340 6.51 18.79 3.09
N HIS A 341 7.28 19.78 2.62
CA HIS A 341 6.73 20.98 1.96
C HIS A 341 5.63 21.70 2.77
N GLY A 342 5.76 21.70 4.12
CA GLY A 342 4.77 22.30 5.01
C GLY A 342 3.55 21.42 5.33
N HIS A 343 3.47 20.21 4.77
CA HIS A 343 2.38 19.27 5.01
C HIS A 343 2.83 18.11 5.91
N ARG A 344 1.97 17.72 6.86
CA ARG A 344 2.10 16.45 7.56
C ARG A 344 1.41 15.34 6.75
N LEU A 345 2.18 14.37 6.29
CA LEU A 345 1.70 13.24 5.51
C LEU A 345 1.76 11.94 6.32
N ILE A 346 0.73 11.12 6.13
CA ILE A 346 0.69 9.74 6.60
C ILE A 346 0.55 8.87 5.34
N VAL A 347 1.56 8.05 5.05
CA VAL A 347 1.66 7.37 3.77
C VAL A 347 2.06 5.91 3.93
N HIS A 348 1.67 5.07 3.00
CA HIS A 348 2.28 3.75 2.81
C HIS A 348 2.16 3.29 1.36
N GLY A 349 3.21 2.66 0.87
CA GLY A 349 3.21 1.95 -0.41
C GLY A 349 3.06 0.45 -0.22
N GLY A 350 2.66 -0.25 -1.27
CA GLY A 350 2.60 -1.70 -1.31
C GLY A 350 3.17 -2.25 -2.60
N ALA A 351 3.82 -3.39 -2.52
CA ALA A 351 4.37 -4.12 -3.66
C ALA A 351 4.23 -5.62 -3.42
N TRP A 352 3.53 -6.31 -4.31
CA TRP A 352 3.43 -7.76 -4.28
C TRP A 352 2.98 -8.29 -5.65
N GLN A 353 3.56 -9.37 -6.13
CA GLN A 353 3.17 -10.15 -7.31
C GLN A 353 2.68 -9.35 -8.53
N GLY A 354 3.46 -8.35 -8.97
CA GLY A 354 3.11 -7.54 -10.12
C GLY A 354 2.13 -6.40 -9.82
N PHE A 355 1.86 -6.12 -8.55
CA PHE A 355 1.04 -4.99 -8.12
C PHE A 355 1.87 -3.96 -7.36
N LYS A 356 1.54 -2.70 -7.58
CA LYS A 356 2.04 -1.56 -6.80
C LYS A 356 0.87 -0.71 -6.37
N THR A 357 0.85 -0.36 -5.10
CA THR A 357 -0.25 0.36 -4.47
C THR A 357 0.28 1.49 -3.63
N HIS A 358 -0.52 2.53 -3.41
CA HIS A 358 -0.10 3.63 -2.56
C HIS A 358 -1.29 4.37 -1.97
N ILE A 359 -1.13 4.85 -0.73
CA ILE A 359 -2.06 5.77 -0.06
C ILE A 359 -1.27 6.92 0.55
N LEU A 360 -1.67 8.15 0.22
CA LEU A 360 -1.12 9.39 0.76
C LEU A 360 -2.23 10.18 1.43
N ARG A 361 -2.06 10.50 2.70
CA ARG A 361 -3.01 11.31 3.48
C ARG A 361 -2.33 12.59 3.92
N PHE A 362 -2.83 13.73 3.44
CA PHE A 362 -2.45 15.07 3.89
C PHE A 362 -3.31 15.43 5.10
N MET A 363 -2.72 15.42 6.29
CA MET A 363 -3.46 15.50 7.54
C MET A 363 -4.03 16.89 7.81
N ASP A 364 -3.37 17.93 7.35
CA ASP A 364 -3.76 19.33 7.47
C ASP A 364 -4.93 19.71 6.57
N THR A 365 -4.92 19.25 5.32
CA THR A 365 -5.96 19.56 4.31
C THR A 365 -7.00 18.45 4.16
N LYS A 366 -6.78 17.33 4.86
CA LYS A 366 -7.62 16.12 4.80
C LYS A 366 -7.84 15.60 3.37
N LEU A 367 -6.87 15.83 2.50
CA LEU A 367 -6.81 15.25 1.15
C LEU A 367 -6.15 13.88 1.24
N THR A 368 -6.74 12.88 0.61
CA THR A 368 -6.15 11.55 0.45
C THR A 368 -6.10 11.20 -1.02
N ILE A 369 -4.95 10.71 -1.47
CA ILE A 369 -4.74 10.17 -2.82
C ILE A 369 -4.43 8.69 -2.67
N VAL A 370 -5.18 7.84 -3.38
CA VAL A 370 -4.99 6.39 -3.37
C VAL A 370 -4.91 5.91 -4.81
N PHE A 371 -3.95 5.03 -5.11
CA PHE A 371 -3.92 4.33 -6.38
C PHE A 371 -3.50 2.86 -6.22
N LEU A 372 -4.00 2.05 -7.16
CA LEU A 372 -3.70 0.64 -7.33
C LEU A 372 -3.28 0.42 -8.77
N THR A 373 -2.16 -0.26 -9.00
CA THR A 373 -1.67 -0.62 -10.33
C THR A 373 -1.34 -2.10 -10.40
N ASN A 374 -1.47 -2.69 -11.57
CA ASN A 374 -1.13 -4.09 -11.82
C ASN A 374 0.18 -4.24 -12.60
N SER A 375 1.19 -3.45 -12.25
CA SER A 375 2.54 -3.54 -12.81
C SER A 375 3.62 -3.42 -11.74
N TRP A 376 4.55 -4.38 -11.72
CA TRP A 376 5.75 -4.30 -10.89
C TRP A 376 6.63 -3.10 -11.21
N GLU A 377 6.56 -2.62 -12.46
CA GLU A 377 7.41 -1.54 -12.96
C GLU A 377 6.94 -0.14 -12.53
N THR A 378 5.76 -0.04 -11.92
CA THR A 378 5.28 1.24 -11.41
C THR A 378 6.28 1.83 -10.43
N ARG A 379 6.80 3.02 -10.75
CA ARG A 379 7.64 3.82 -9.84
C ARG A 379 6.73 4.52 -8.85
N ASP A 380 6.24 3.74 -7.87
CA ASP A 380 5.14 4.12 -6.99
C ASP A 380 5.38 5.44 -6.23
N PHE A 381 6.57 5.69 -5.68
CA PHE A 381 6.89 6.96 -5.03
C PHE A 381 6.89 8.14 -5.99
N LYS A 382 7.51 7.98 -7.17
CA LYS A 382 7.55 9.03 -8.20
C LYS A 382 6.15 9.32 -8.73
N PHE A 383 5.36 8.28 -8.98
CA PHE A 383 3.98 8.40 -9.42
C PHE A 383 3.10 9.07 -8.35
N ALA A 384 3.22 8.66 -7.09
CA ALA A 384 2.52 9.27 -5.96
C ALA A 384 2.86 10.76 -5.80
N ARG A 385 4.16 11.14 -5.91
CA ARG A 385 4.61 12.52 -5.86
C ARG A 385 4.05 13.34 -7.03
N ALA A 386 4.07 12.79 -8.26
CA ALA A 386 3.50 13.46 -9.43
C ALA A 386 1.98 13.66 -9.29
N LEU A 387 1.25 12.71 -8.71
CA LEU A 387 -0.17 12.87 -8.38
C LEU A 387 -0.37 13.95 -7.31
N ALA A 388 0.45 13.96 -6.26
CA ALA A 388 0.41 15.02 -5.23
C ALA A 388 0.65 16.41 -5.83
N ALA A 389 1.59 16.53 -6.77
CA ALA A 389 1.87 17.78 -7.49
C ALA A 389 0.66 18.31 -8.28
N SER A 390 -0.29 17.45 -8.62
CA SER A 390 -1.55 17.88 -9.25
C SER A 390 -2.43 18.73 -8.34
N PHE A 391 -2.22 18.65 -7.02
CA PHE A 391 -2.94 19.42 -5.98
C PHE A 391 -2.02 20.44 -5.30
N TYR A 392 -0.77 20.10 -5.10
CA TYR A 392 0.24 20.90 -4.40
C TYR A 392 1.50 21.04 -5.27
N PRO A 393 1.67 22.17 -5.98
CA PRO A 393 2.81 22.37 -6.90
C PRO A 393 4.20 22.17 -6.26
N SER A 394 4.32 22.38 -4.94
CA SER A 394 5.56 22.14 -4.18
C SER A 394 6.05 20.69 -4.24
N PHE A 395 5.19 19.75 -4.60
CA PHE A 395 5.56 18.33 -4.82
C PHE A 395 6.04 18.04 -6.24
N ALA A 396 6.11 19.03 -7.13
CA ALA A 396 6.60 18.81 -8.49
C ALA A 396 7.97 18.11 -8.47
N LEU A 397 8.13 17.16 -9.41
CA LEU A 397 9.40 16.49 -9.62
C LEU A 397 10.37 17.50 -10.25
N PRO A 398 11.70 17.39 -9.97
CA PRO A 398 12.68 18.20 -10.66
C PRO A 398 12.66 17.89 -12.17
N ASP A 399 12.90 18.91 -12.98
CA ASP A 399 13.04 18.76 -14.42
C ASP A 399 14.44 18.20 -14.73
N VAL A 400 14.60 16.91 -14.59
CA VAL A 400 15.85 16.20 -14.86
C VAL A 400 15.60 15.13 -15.91
N ASN A 401 16.36 15.19 -16.98
CA ASN A 401 16.25 14.22 -18.07
C ASN A 401 16.80 12.84 -17.63
N VAL A 402 15.93 11.84 -17.59
CA VAL A 402 16.31 10.44 -17.35
C VAL A 402 16.73 9.82 -18.67
N ILE A 403 17.91 9.22 -18.71
CA ILE A 403 18.44 8.53 -19.88
C ILE A 403 18.32 7.01 -19.75
N PRO A 404 18.26 6.26 -20.88
CA PRO A 404 18.25 4.80 -20.84
C PRO A 404 19.48 4.25 -20.13
N ASP A 405 19.28 3.26 -19.28
CA ASP A 405 20.37 2.55 -18.60
C ASP A 405 21.07 1.62 -19.57
N THR A 406 22.18 2.09 -20.12
CA THR A 406 23.02 1.35 -21.07
C THR A 406 24.07 0.49 -20.39
N ASP A 407 24.22 0.60 -19.05
CA ASP A 407 25.17 -0.18 -18.24
C ASP A 407 24.52 -0.69 -16.94
N PRO A 408 23.58 -1.68 -17.02
CA PRO A 408 22.88 -2.21 -15.85
C PRO A 408 23.81 -2.83 -14.77
N LYS A 409 25.00 -3.29 -15.17
CA LYS A 409 25.99 -3.81 -14.22
C LYS A 409 26.50 -2.69 -13.31
N MET A 410 26.73 -1.52 -13.90
CA MET A 410 27.17 -0.34 -13.18
C MET A 410 26.07 0.19 -12.27
N THR A 411 24.85 0.28 -12.75
CA THR A 411 23.69 0.64 -11.92
C THR A 411 23.55 -0.30 -10.72
N SER A 412 23.76 -1.60 -10.92
CA SER A 412 23.73 -2.58 -9.84
C SER A 412 24.88 -2.38 -8.84
N LEU A 413 26.08 -2.03 -9.31
CA LEU A 413 27.22 -1.71 -8.44
C LEU A 413 26.91 -0.46 -7.59
N VAL A 414 26.44 0.62 -8.21
CA VAL A 414 26.12 1.86 -7.51
C VAL A 414 25.04 1.63 -6.46
N ARG A 415 23.96 0.91 -6.77
CA ARG A 415 22.93 0.52 -5.82
C ARG A 415 23.50 -0.27 -4.63
N ARG A 416 24.34 -1.26 -4.91
CA ARG A 416 25.01 -2.04 -3.86
C ARG A 416 25.85 -1.15 -2.94
N VAL A 417 26.61 -0.22 -3.50
CA VAL A 417 27.46 0.70 -2.74
C VAL A 417 26.61 1.65 -1.89
N LEU A 418 25.55 2.22 -2.44
CA LEU A 418 24.62 3.07 -1.69
C LEU A 418 23.93 2.30 -0.54
N MET A 419 23.58 1.03 -0.77
CA MET A 419 23.06 0.16 0.29
C MET A 419 24.08 -0.08 1.40
N GLN A 420 25.34 -0.32 1.05
CA GLN A 420 26.43 -0.47 2.01
C GLN A 420 26.63 0.82 2.85
N PHE A 421 26.56 1.98 2.23
CA PHE A 421 26.58 3.26 2.96
C PHE A 421 25.37 3.40 3.89
N ASN A 422 24.18 3.00 3.44
CA ASN A 422 22.97 3.08 4.25
C ASN A 422 23.07 2.27 5.55
N VAL A 423 23.73 1.09 5.51
CA VAL A 423 23.95 0.25 6.70
C VAL A 423 25.28 0.55 7.43
N GLY A 424 26.08 1.48 6.91
CA GLY A 424 27.35 1.87 7.52
C GLY A 424 28.50 0.87 7.37
N LYS A 425 28.38 -0.10 6.42
CA LYS A 425 29.40 -1.09 6.12
C LYS A 425 29.73 -1.05 4.64
N VAL A 426 30.98 -0.78 4.27
CA VAL A 426 31.44 -0.69 2.87
C VAL A 426 32.48 -1.75 2.58
N ASP A 427 32.39 -2.31 1.37
CA ASP A 427 33.42 -3.17 0.80
C ASP A 427 34.55 -2.30 0.26
N GLU A 428 35.64 -2.19 1.02
CA GLU A 428 36.78 -1.32 0.72
C GLU A 428 37.45 -1.65 -0.62
N GLN A 429 37.34 -2.89 -1.09
CA GLN A 429 37.95 -3.32 -2.36
C GLN A 429 37.32 -2.65 -3.59
N LEU A 430 36.08 -2.11 -3.44
CA LEU A 430 35.39 -1.40 -4.51
C LEU A 430 35.93 0.02 -4.72
N PHE A 431 36.77 0.53 -3.84
CA PHE A 431 37.22 1.90 -3.82
C PHE A 431 38.73 2.04 -4.08
N THR A 432 39.15 3.20 -4.57
CA THR A 432 40.58 3.55 -4.52
C THR A 432 40.98 3.93 -3.09
N PRO A 433 42.23 3.72 -2.68
CA PRO A 433 42.67 4.01 -1.29
C PRO A 433 42.45 5.44 -0.84
N ASP A 434 42.53 6.40 -1.76
CA ASP A 434 42.38 7.80 -1.45
C ASP A 434 40.94 8.21 -1.15
N VAL A 435 39.97 7.57 -1.80
CA VAL A 435 38.54 7.86 -1.59
C VAL A 435 38.10 7.47 -0.18
N LEU A 436 38.54 6.34 0.33
CA LEU A 436 38.17 5.90 1.68
C LEU A 436 38.67 6.85 2.79
N ARG A 437 39.72 7.65 2.52
CA ARG A 437 40.21 8.69 3.44
C ARG A 437 39.39 9.99 3.36
N LEU A 438 38.85 10.30 2.17
CA LEU A 438 38.17 11.56 1.89
C LEU A 438 36.66 11.48 2.06
N VAL A 439 36.06 10.30 1.83
CA VAL A 439 34.62 10.09 1.87
C VAL A 439 34.17 9.83 3.32
N SER A 440 33.40 10.75 3.87
CA SER A 440 32.72 10.51 5.15
C SER A 440 31.51 9.59 4.93
N ILE A 441 31.68 8.30 5.26
CA ILE A 441 30.58 7.30 5.24
C ILE A 441 29.37 7.86 6.01
N LYS A 442 29.60 8.47 7.17
CA LYS A 442 28.55 9.06 8.00
C LYS A 442 27.83 10.23 7.33
N ALA A 443 28.55 11.05 6.54
CA ALA A 443 27.92 12.15 5.82
C ALA A 443 27.00 11.66 4.70
N ILE A 444 27.40 10.64 3.94
CA ILE A 444 26.54 10.02 2.92
C ILE A 444 25.36 9.30 3.58
N GLN A 445 25.60 8.55 4.65
CA GLN A 445 24.56 7.88 5.43
C GLN A 445 23.53 8.89 5.94
N ASN A 446 23.96 10.04 6.47
CA ASN A 446 23.05 11.08 6.94
C ASN A 446 22.18 11.64 5.79
N LYS A 447 22.73 11.82 4.59
CA LYS A 447 21.98 12.27 3.41
C LYS A 447 20.98 11.20 2.96
N LEU A 448 21.37 9.93 2.96
CA LEU A 448 20.47 8.81 2.62
C LEU A 448 19.39 8.62 3.69
N ASN A 449 19.73 8.81 4.96
CA ASN A 449 18.76 8.72 6.07
C ASN A 449 17.73 9.87 6.09
N ALA A 450 17.95 10.93 5.31
CA ALA A 450 16.93 11.95 5.08
C ALA A 450 15.75 11.45 4.24
N PHE A 451 15.93 10.37 3.49
CA PHE A 451 14.84 9.71 2.79
C PHE A 451 14.00 8.86 3.75
N SER A 452 12.70 8.82 3.48
CA SER A 452 11.74 8.02 4.25
C SER A 452 11.94 6.52 4.09
N LEU A 453 12.45 6.10 2.92
CA LEU A 453 12.68 4.69 2.54
C LEU A 453 13.98 4.58 1.73
N PRO A 454 15.15 4.70 2.36
CA PRO A 454 16.43 4.73 1.64
C PRO A 454 16.63 3.52 0.71
N VAL A 455 16.25 2.32 1.15
CA VAL A 455 16.39 1.07 0.37
C VAL A 455 15.55 1.13 -0.92
N ALA A 456 14.28 1.52 -0.82
CA ALA A 456 13.40 1.62 -1.98
C ALA A 456 13.88 2.69 -2.97
N ILE A 457 14.34 3.83 -2.47
CA ILE A 457 14.88 4.94 -3.25
C ILE A 457 16.16 4.52 -3.98
N ILE A 458 17.07 3.85 -3.30
CA ILE A 458 18.31 3.32 -3.90
C ILE A 458 17.96 2.33 -5.02
N ASN A 459 17.04 1.41 -4.77
CA ASN A 459 16.64 0.41 -5.76
C ASN A 459 15.91 1.01 -6.97
N SER A 460 15.27 2.17 -6.80
CA SER A 460 14.56 2.88 -7.87
C SER A 460 15.36 4.03 -8.50
N SER A 461 16.67 4.16 -8.18
CA SER A 461 17.54 5.19 -8.77
C SER A 461 17.51 5.16 -10.29
N GLU A 462 17.45 6.34 -10.92
CA GLU A 462 17.35 6.52 -12.36
C GLU A 462 18.65 7.16 -12.89
N LEU A 463 19.19 6.61 -13.98
CA LEU A 463 20.38 7.19 -14.63
C LEU A 463 20.02 8.49 -15.33
N VAL A 464 20.75 9.57 -15.01
CA VAL A 464 20.52 10.92 -15.56
C VAL A 464 21.71 11.50 -16.29
N GLY A 465 22.85 10.82 -16.29
CA GLY A 465 24.02 11.24 -17.05
C GLY A 465 25.16 10.25 -17.00
N ILE A 466 25.86 10.16 -18.14
CA ILE A 466 27.16 9.50 -18.28
C ILE A 466 28.11 10.47 -18.94
N SER A 467 29.29 10.64 -18.39
CA SER A 467 30.36 11.45 -18.98
C SER A 467 31.72 10.81 -18.73
N HIS A 468 32.74 11.33 -19.40
CA HIS A 468 34.13 10.98 -19.19
C HIS A 468 34.89 12.24 -18.76
N GLU A 469 35.56 12.17 -17.64
CA GLU A 469 36.32 13.29 -17.05
C GLU A 469 37.70 12.75 -16.60
N ASN A 470 38.79 13.35 -17.07
CA ASN A 470 40.17 13.00 -16.65
C ASN A 470 40.45 11.46 -16.68
N ASN A 471 40.06 10.78 -17.74
CA ASN A 471 40.25 9.34 -17.89
C ASN A 471 39.34 8.47 -16.97
N GLU A 472 38.36 9.06 -16.30
CA GLU A 472 37.38 8.39 -15.45
C GLU A 472 36.01 8.40 -16.09
N ARG A 473 35.21 7.35 -15.85
CA ARG A 473 33.79 7.30 -16.20
C ARG A 473 32.97 7.87 -15.06
N VAL A 474 32.10 8.81 -15.37
CA VAL A 474 31.23 9.50 -14.39
C VAL A 474 29.79 9.13 -14.65
N TYR A 475 29.13 8.56 -13.67
CA TYR A 475 27.71 8.20 -13.68
C TYR A 475 26.95 9.07 -12.69
N ARG A 476 25.79 9.60 -13.11
CA ARG A 476 24.91 10.40 -12.28
C ARG A 476 23.55 9.73 -12.17
N TYR A 477 23.12 9.48 -10.94
CA TYR A 477 21.83 8.84 -10.65
C TYR A 477 20.94 9.77 -9.87
N LEU A 478 19.68 9.89 -10.31
CA LEU A 478 18.63 10.58 -9.58
C LEU A 478 18.04 9.64 -8.54
N LEU A 479 18.04 10.08 -7.29
CA LEU A 479 17.38 9.44 -6.16
C LEU A 479 16.19 10.34 -5.79
N THR A 480 14.96 9.82 -5.86
CA THR A 480 13.74 10.62 -5.62
C THR A 480 12.82 9.93 -4.64
N ASP A 481 12.37 10.66 -3.62
CA ASP A 481 11.26 10.28 -2.76
C ASP A 481 10.12 11.32 -2.80
N PHE A 482 9.22 11.28 -1.82
CA PHE A 482 8.11 12.21 -1.74
C PHE A 482 8.52 13.68 -1.54
N GLY A 483 9.60 13.93 -0.82
CA GLY A 483 9.96 15.25 -0.35
C GLY A 483 11.22 15.82 -0.95
N SER A 484 12.10 14.96 -1.43
CA SER A 484 13.42 15.35 -1.90
C SER A 484 13.85 14.62 -3.15
N SER A 485 14.81 15.21 -3.82
CA SER A 485 15.55 14.58 -4.90
C SER A 485 17.01 14.90 -4.73
N LEU A 486 17.85 13.88 -4.84
CA LEU A 486 19.30 14.00 -4.75
C LEU A 486 19.92 13.43 -6.01
N VAL A 487 21.10 13.94 -6.37
CA VAL A 487 21.94 13.33 -7.40
C VAL A 487 23.09 12.62 -6.73
N CYS A 488 23.23 11.33 -7.00
CA CYS A 488 24.41 10.55 -6.67
C CYS A 488 25.35 10.54 -7.87
N THR A 489 26.53 11.13 -7.72
CA THR A 489 27.59 11.10 -8.74
C THR A 489 28.65 10.09 -8.32
N VAL A 490 28.98 9.14 -9.20
CA VAL A 490 30.00 8.12 -8.98
C VAL A 490 31.04 8.22 -10.09
N LYS A 491 32.30 8.35 -9.76
CA LYS A 491 33.44 8.31 -10.68
C LYS A 491 34.16 6.98 -10.55
N LEU A 492 34.58 6.43 -11.68
CA LEU A 492 35.22 5.14 -11.79
C LEU A 492 36.52 5.26 -12.58
N THR A 493 37.57 4.71 -12.03
CA THR A 493 38.82 4.48 -12.73
C THR A 493 38.69 3.49 -13.89
N GLN A 494 39.69 3.37 -14.73
CA GLN A 494 39.67 2.43 -15.87
C GLN A 494 39.58 0.95 -15.42
N ASP A 495 40.15 0.63 -14.27
CA ASP A 495 40.06 -0.71 -13.65
C ASP A 495 38.73 -0.97 -12.90
N GLY A 496 37.81 -0.01 -12.93
CA GLY A 496 36.44 -0.13 -12.41
C GLY A 496 36.29 0.12 -10.92
N ARG A 497 37.32 0.63 -10.22
CA ARG A 497 37.19 1.04 -8.82
C ARG A 497 36.60 2.45 -8.71
N ILE A 498 35.89 2.70 -7.61
CA ILE A 498 35.30 4.00 -7.33
C ILE A 498 36.38 4.96 -6.85
N SER A 499 36.60 6.03 -7.62
CA SER A 499 37.53 7.12 -7.34
C SER A 499 36.85 8.35 -6.72
N ALA A 500 35.54 8.45 -6.83
CA ALA A 500 34.74 9.45 -6.11
C ALA A 500 33.28 8.99 -5.98
N ILE A 501 32.65 9.35 -4.88
CA ILE A 501 31.21 9.25 -4.70
C ILE A 501 30.70 10.49 -3.94
N GLU A 502 29.70 11.12 -4.49
CA GLU A 502 29.06 12.30 -3.92
C GLU A 502 27.55 12.19 -4.01
N VAL A 503 26.85 12.66 -2.96
CA VAL A 503 25.40 12.82 -2.96
C VAL A 503 25.09 14.28 -2.69
N SER A 504 24.44 14.96 -3.65
CA SER A 504 24.11 16.38 -3.59
C SER A 504 22.63 16.64 -3.80
N SER A 505 22.11 17.75 -3.30
CA SER A 505 20.76 18.24 -3.63
C SER A 505 20.72 18.74 -5.07
N ILE A 506 19.55 18.68 -5.70
CA ILE A 506 19.26 19.25 -7.01
C ILE A 506 18.89 20.71 -6.85
#